data_5b5abe2032bc4d2bada301e0f8f7f91b
#
_entry.id   5b5abe2032bc4d2bada301e0f8f7f91b
#
_cell.length_a   1.000
_cell.length_b   1.000
_cell.length_c   1.000
_cell.angle_alpha   90.00
_cell.angle_beta   90.00
_cell.angle_gamma   90.00
#
_symmetry.space_group_name_H-M   'P 1'
#
loop_
_entity.id
_entity.type
_entity.pdbx_description
1 polymer ?
#
loop_
_entity_poly.entity_id
_entity_poly.type
_entity_poly.pdbx_seq_one_letter_code
_entity_poly.pdbx_strand_id
1 'polypeptide(L)'
;MTVIDSSSRMTVYRLLSQLKYHTSYSHRGSFYTLQQIPVFDFYGLWSFNSVRFSQFGNLLDTAAILVQRSEGGFTASELESLLQVETQPALLKLLHRKKIFRVKSGSHFVYMAAEPGQRRCQELMRKECVSIREQVSGLEADLLPDELRAGIILFFSLLDEKQRRLYAGLEAAKLGHGGDRKIADLLGLDSHTVSKGRQALFGGSIDRSGVRNPGGGRKRVEKKILK
;
A
#
# COMPACT_ATOMS: atom_id res chain seq x y z
N MET A 1 -33.27 -2.46 -18.76
CA MET A 1 -32.67 -3.36 -17.75
C MET A 1 -33.82 -4.14 -17.11
N THR A 2 -33.97 -5.42 -17.44
CA THR A 2 -35.07 -6.21 -16.92
C THR A 2 -34.72 -6.67 -15.50
N VAL A 3 -35.37 -6.13 -14.49
CA VAL A 3 -35.20 -6.56 -13.10
C VAL A 3 -36.00 -7.88 -12.94
N ILE A 4 -35.34 -8.90 -12.43
CA ILE A 4 -35.99 -10.18 -12.12
C ILE A 4 -36.80 -9.97 -10.83
N ASP A 5 -38.05 -9.76 -10.94
CA ASP A 5 -38.99 -9.68 -9.81
C ASP A 5 -39.39 -11.09 -9.38
N SER A 6 -38.50 -11.77 -8.67
CA SER A 6 -38.77 -13.11 -8.11
C SER A 6 -38.30 -13.17 -6.67
N SER A 7 -39.21 -13.46 -5.77
CA SER A 7 -38.95 -13.73 -4.34
C SER A 7 -38.37 -15.12 -4.07
N SER A 8 -38.39 -16.02 -5.08
CA SER A 8 -37.88 -17.38 -4.93
C SER A 8 -36.39 -17.51 -5.20
N ARG A 9 -35.61 -17.87 -4.18
CA ARG A 9 -34.18 -18.16 -4.31
C ARG A 9 -33.88 -19.20 -5.39
N MET A 10 -34.71 -20.24 -5.50
CA MET A 10 -34.51 -21.31 -6.49
C MET A 10 -34.66 -20.82 -7.93
N THR A 11 -35.57 -19.90 -8.18
CA THR A 11 -35.75 -19.30 -9.51
C THR A 11 -34.56 -18.45 -9.88
N VAL A 12 -34.01 -17.65 -8.93
CA VAL A 12 -32.80 -16.85 -9.13
C VAL A 12 -31.61 -17.76 -9.43
N TYR A 13 -31.37 -18.82 -8.66
CA TYR A 13 -30.26 -19.76 -8.91
C TYR A 13 -30.40 -20.47 -10.26
N ARG A 14 -31.63 -20.86 -10.67
CA ARG A 14 -31.84 -21.49 -11.98
C ARG A 14 -31.51 -20.53 -13.13
N LEU A 15 -31.82 -19.26 -12.99
CA LEU A 15 -31.48 -18.24 -13.98
C LEU A 15 -29.99 -17.95 -13.98
N LEU A 16 -29.37 -17.81 -12.80
CA LEU A 16 -27.92 -17.62 -12.66
C LEU A 16 -27.15 -18.81 -13.25
N SER A 17 -27.60 -20.05 -13.08
CA SER A 17 -26.92 -21.23 -13.63
C SER A 17 -26.91 -21.28 -15.17
N GLN A 18 -27.85 -20.60 -15.83
CA GLN A 18 -27.86 -20.43 -17.29
C GLN A 18 -26.90 -19.33 -17.75
N LEU A 19 -26.52 -18.42 -16.84
CA LEU A 19 -25.58 -17.33 -17.07
C LEU A 19 -24.23 -17.70 -16.46
N LYS A 20 -23.14 -17.34 -17.13
CA LYS A 20 -21.82 -17.47 -16.53
C LYS A 20 -21.66 -16.37 -15.47
N TYR A 21 -21.33 -16.76 -14.25
CA TYR A 21 -21.20 -15.83 -13.13
C TYR A 21 -19.98 -16.14 -12.26
N HIS A 22 -19.52 -15.15 -11.51
CA HIS A 22 -18.56 -15.30 -10.45
C HIS A 22 -19.24 -15.15 -9.09
N THR A 23 -18.79 -15.95 -8.13
CA THR A 23 -19.22 -15.86 -6.74
C THR A 23 -18.16 -15.10 -5.93
N SER A 24 -18.60 -14.26 -5.01
CA SER A 24 -17.67 -13.56 -4.11
C SER A 24 -16.89 -14.55 -3.25
N TYR A 25 -15.60 -14.33 -3.07
CA TYR A 25 -14.82 -15.08 -2.08
C TYR A 25 -14.93 -14.47 -0.68
N SER A 26 -15.37 -13.23 -0.55
CA SER A 26 -15.78 -12.59 0.69
C SER A 26 -17.22 -12.90 1.04
N HIS A 27 -17.66 -12.51 2.25
CA HIS A 27 -19.07 -12.65 2.69
C HIS A 27 -19.64 -14.05 2.50
N ARG A 28 -18.81 -15.10 2.68
CA ARG A 28 -19.18 -16.51 2.55
C ARG A 28 -19.84 -16.88 1.21
N GLY A 29 -19.46 -16.19 0.13
CA GLY A 29 -20.00 -16.48 -1.19
C GLY A 29 -21.43 -16.01 -1.43
N SER A 30 -21.91 -15.05 -0.67
CA SER A 30 -23.33 -14.61 -0.73
C SER A 30 -23.64 -13.68 -1.91
N PHE A 31 -22.62 -13.18 -2.62
CA PHE A 31 -22.81 -12.25 -3.73
C PHE A 31 -22.37 -12.87 -5.05
N TYR A 32 -23.06 -12.48 -6.10
CA TYR A 32 -22.84 -12.97 -7.46
C TYR A 32 -22.69 -11.79 -8.42
N THR A 33 -21.84 -11.95 -9.42
CA THR A 33 -21.69 -10.99 -10.52
C THR A 33 -21.60 -11.74 -11.85
N LEU A 34 -22.16 -11.17 -12.92
CA LEU A 34 -22.07 -11.77 -14.25
C LEU A 34 -20.62 -11.71 -14.74
N GLN A 35 -20.19 -12.71 -15.51
CA GLN A 35 -18.82 -12.86 -15.97
C GLN A 35 -18.30 -11.63 -16.76
N GLN A 36 -19.19 -10.87 -17.40
CA GLN A 36 -18.84 -9.73 -18.25
C GLN A 36 -18.62 -8.42 -17.48
N ILE A 37 -18.97 -8.37 -16.18
CA ILE A 37 -18.92 -7.12 -15.38
C ILE A 37 -17.55 -6.90 -14.75
N PRO A 38 -16.90 -7.90 -14.12
CA PRO A 38 -15.63 -7.69 -13.44
C PRO A 38 -14.48 -7.37 -14.40
N VAL A 39 -13.71 -6.35 -14.06
CA VAL A 39 -12.41 -6.08 -14.66
C VAL A 39 -11.36 -6.51 -13.64
N PHE A 40 -10.81 -7.70 -13.81
CA PHE A 40 -9.85 -8.28 -12.90
C PHE A 40 -8.48 -7.61 -13.04
N ASP A 41 -7.81 -7.41 -11.91
CA ASP A 41 -6.44 -6.89 -11.84
C ASP A 41 -5.39 -7.95 -12.23
N PHE A 42 -4.11 -7.60 -12.08
CA PHE A 42 -2.99 -8.50 -12.34
C PHE A 42 -3.04 -9.80 -11.51
N TYR A 43 -3.59 -9.73 -10.29
CA TYR A 43 -3.76 -10.88 -9.40
C TYR A 43 -5.04 -11.68 -9.69
N GLY A 44 -5.83 -11.25 -10.65
CA GLY A 44 -7.13 -11.86 -10.95
C GLY A 44 -8.20 -11.56 -9.91
N LEU A 45 -8.08 -10.41 -9.24
CA LEU A 45 -9.00 -9.95 -8.21
C LEU A 45 -9.80 -8.75 -8.70
N TRP A 46 -11.03 -8.64 -8.24
CA TRP A 46 -11.89 -7.50 -8.49
C TRP A 46 -12.75 -7.21 -7.27
N SER A 47 -12.98 -5.95 -7.00
CA SER A 47 -13.81 -5.53 -5.87
C SER A 47 -14.91 -4.57 -6.29
N PHE A 48 -16.06 -4.74 -5.68
CA PHE A 48 -17.17 -3.80 -5.78
C PHE A 48 -17.64 -3.45 -4.37
N ASN A 49 -17.43 -2.20 -3.96
CA ASN A 49 -17.59 -1.76 -2.58
C ASN A 49 -16.79 -2.67 -1.61
N SER A 50 -17.47 -3.30 -0.64
CA SER A 50 -16.86 -4.24 0.31
C SER A 50 -16.79 -5.69 -0.19
N VAL A 51 -17.39 -5.99 -1.35
CA VAL A 51 -17.48 -7.35 -1.88
C VAL A 51 -16.29 -7.64 -2.77
N ARG A 52 -15.66 -8.82 -2.58
CA ARG A 52 -14.45 -9.24 -3.28
C ARG A 52 -14.74 -10.45 -4.16
N PHE A 53 -14.27 -10.41 -5.39
CA PHE A 53 -14.40 -11.45 -6.39
C PHE A 53 -13.04 -11.86 -6.94
N SER A 54 -12.92 -13.10 -7.36
CA SER A 54 -11.74 -13.63 -8.00
C SER A 54 -12.13 -14.38 -9.28
N GLN A 55 -11.30 -14.29 -10.30
CA GLN A 55 -11.44 -15.10 -11.51
C GLN A 55 -11.22 -16.60 -11.22
N PHE A 56 -10.59 -16.95 -10.10
CA PHE A 56 -10.30 -18.32 -9.69
C PHE A 56 -11.39 -18.94 -8.83
N GLY A 57 -12.46 -18.19 -8.53
CA GLY A 57 -13.64 -18.66 -7.79
C GLY A 57 -13.57 -18.35 -6.29
N ASN A 58 -13.62 -19.40 -5.46
CA ASN A 58 -13.70 -19.24 -4.00
C ASN A 58 -12.36 -18.88 -3.36
N LEU A 59 -12.37 -18.52 -2.06
CA LEU A 59 -11.16 -18.13 -1.31
C LEU A 59 -10.06 -19.19 -1.31
N LEU A 60 -10.42 -20.47 -1.20
CA LEU A 60 -9.45 -21.57 -1.17
C LEU A 60 -8.69 -21.67 -2.50
N ASP A 61 -9.41 -21.70 -3.62
CA ASP A 61 -8.80 -21.80 -4.94
C ASP A 61 -7.99 -20.55 -5.29
N THR A 62 -8.52 -19.39 -4.93
CA THR A 62 -7.80 -18.11 -5.09
C THR A 62 -6.50 -18.09 -4.30
N ALA A 63 -6.53 -18.42 -3.02
CA ALA A 63 -5.34 -18.46 -2.18
C ALA A 63 -4.31 -19.49 -2.68
N ALA A 64 -4.76 -20.67 -3.11
CA ALA A 64 -3.86 -21.70 -3.65
C ALA A 64 -3.14 -21.21 -4.90
N ILE A 65 -3.86 -20.61 -5.85
CA ILE A 65 -3.30 -20.11 -7.10
C ILE A 65 -2.35 -18.93 -6.86
N LEU A 66 -2.71 -17.99 -5.98
CA LEU A 66 -1.84 -16.87 -5.63
C LEU A 66 -0.53 -17.37 -5.01
N VAL A 67 -0.59 -18.29 -4.05
CA VAL A 67 0.61 -18.90 -3.45
C VAL A 67 1.46 -19.60 -4.50
N GLN A 68 0.86 -20.35 -5.40
CA GLN A 68 1.59 -21.03 -6.47
C GLN A 68 2.24 -20.06 -7.44
N ARG A 69 1.56 -18.98 -7.84
CA ARG A 69 2.07 -18.00 -8.81
C ARG A 69 3.05 -17.00 -8.22
N SER A 70 3.12 -16.89 -6.90
CA SER A 70 4.03 -15.95 -6.24
C SER A 70 5.49 -16.32 -6.48
N GLU A 71 6.35 -15.33 -6.55
CA GLU A 71 7.80 -15.52 -6.70
C GLU A 71 8.47 -15.99 -5.41
N GLY A 72 8.01 -15.49 -4.24
CA GLY A 72 8.61 -15.80 -2.93
C GLY A 72 7.65 -16.40 -1.91
N GLY A 73 6.49 -16.90 -2.33
CA GLY A 73 5.44 -17.33 -1.41
C GLY A 73 4.77 -16.13 -0.70
N PHE A 74 3.85 -16.43 0.20
CA PHE A 74 3.16 -15.42 1.02
C PHE A 74 3.17 -15.79 2.49
N THR A 75 3.34 -14.83 3.37
CA THR A 75 2.91 -14.95 4.77
C THR A 75 1.39 -14.83 4.86
N ALA A 76 0.79 -15.23 5.99
CA ALA A 76 -0.65 -15.05 6.18
C ALA A 76 -1.04 -13.56 6.11
N SER A 77 -0.27 -12.67 6.74
CA SER A 77 -0.53 -11.23 6.74
C SER A 77 -0.39 -10.57 5.37
N GLU A 78 0.60 -10.99 4.55
CA GLU A 78 0.73 -10.51 3.18
C GLU A 78 -0.48 -10.92 2.33
N LEU A 79 -0.94 -12.17 2.48
CA LEU A 79 -2.10 -12.67 1.74
C LEU A 79 -3.40 -12.04 2.22
N GLU A 80 -3.55 -11.77 3.53
CA GLU A 80 -4.68 -11.03 4.11
C GLU A 80 -4.73 -9.59 3.61
N SER A 81 -3.58 -8.93 3.53
CA SER A 81 -3.49 -7.57 2.99
C SER A 81 -3.86 -7.52 1.51
N LEU A 82 -3.49 -8.54 0.74
CA LEU A 82 -3.82 -8.64 -0.69
C LEU A 82 -5.30 -8.95 -0.91
N LEU A 83 -5.84 -9.95 -0.22
CA LEU A 83 -7.22 -10.43 -0.38
C LEU A 83 -8.23 -9.62 0.42
N GLN A 84 -7.78 -8.86 1.43
CA GLN A 84 -8.59 -8.09 2.36
C GLN A 84 -9.70 -8.90 3.05
N VAL A 85 -9.38 -10.15 3.36
CA VAL A 85 -10.19 -11.08 4.14
C VAL A 85 -9.28 -11.96 4.98
N GLU A 86 -9.78 -12.50 6.07
CA GLU A 86 -9.05 -13.46 6.89
C GLU A 86 -8.71 -14.71 6.07
N THR A 87 -7.41 -15.03 5.98
CA THR A 87 -6.90 -16.13 5.12
C THR A 87 -6.46 -17.35 5.93
N GLN A 88 -6.20 -17.21 7.21
CA GLN A 88 -5.62 -18.27 8.05
C GLN A 88 -6.43 -19.58 8.02
N PRO A 89 -7.77 -19.58 8.12
CA PRO A 89 -8.54 -20.83 8.02
C PRO A 89 -8.44 -21.49 6.63
N ALA A 90 -8.34 -20.69 5.57
CA ALA A 90 -8.18 -21.19 4.22
C ALA A 90 -6.80 -21.82 4.01
N LEU A 91 -5.74 -21.16 4.49
CA LEU A 91 -4.36 -21.66 4.44
C LEU A 91 -4.20 -22.99 5.20
N LEU A 92 -4.79 -23.13 6.37
CA LEU A 92 -4.78 -24.39 7.14
C LEU A 92 -5.47 -25.52 6.36
N LYS A 93 -6.63 -25.26 5.75
CA LYS A 93 -7.33 -26.24 4.90
C LYS A 93 -6.50 -26.66 3.69
N LEU A 94 -5.80 -25.71 3.06
CA LEU A 94 -4.92 -25.99 1.92
C LEU A 94 -3.70 -26.83 2.33
N LEU A 95 -3.11 -26.57 3.50
CA LEU A 95 -2.05 -27.40 4.08
C LEU A 95 -2.51 -28.84 4.33
N HIS A 96 -3.67 -29.01 4.97
CA HIS A 96 -4.24 -30.35 5.21
C HIS A 96 -4.50 -31.10 3.90
N ARG A 97 -4.90 -30.39 2.84
CA ARG A 97 -5.10 -30.95 1.49
C ARG A 97 -3.81 -31.12 0.72
N LYS A 98 -2.64 -30.79 1.29
CA LYS A 98 -1.32 -30.83 0.65
C LYS A 98 -1.25 -30.01 -0.65
N LYS A 99 -2.10 -28.99 -0.81
CA LYS A 99 -2.10 -28.10 -1.99
C LYS A 99 -1.07 -26.98 -1.90
N ILE A 100 -0.62 -26.65 -0.70
CA ILE A 100 0.46 -25.71 -0.41
C ILE A 100 1.38 -26.32 0.63
N PHE A 101 2.56 -25.76 0.75
CA PHE A 101 3.57 -26.11 1.75
C PHE A 101 3.82 -24.92 2.67
N ARG A 102 4.32 -25.18 3.88
CA ARG A 102 4.63 -24.13 4.85
C ARG A 102 6.08 -24.26 5.30
N VAL A 103 6.83 -23.16 5.18
CA VAL A 103 8.23 -23.06 5.62
C VAL A 103 8.33 -22.00 6.71
N LYS A 104 9.13 -22.25 7.73
CA LYS A 104 9.43 -21.24 8.76
C LYS A 104 10.55 -20.35 8.25
N SER A 105 10.32 -19.05 8.22
CA SER A 105 11.29 -18.03 7.83
C SER A 105 11.36 -16.98 8.94
N GLY A 106 12.45 -17.01 9.72
CA GLY A 106 12.57 -16.16 10.92
C GLY A 106 11.45 -16.42 11.94
N SER A 107 10.72 -15.38 12.32
CA SER A 107 9.58 -15.42 13.24
C SER A 107 8.25 -15.80 12.58
N HIS A 108 8.18 -15.84 11.24
CA HIS A 108 6.95 -16.04 10.51
C HIS A 108 6.93 -17.34 9.72
N PHE A 109 5.73 -17.78 9.34
CA PHE A 109 5.54 -18.87 8.40
C PHE A 109 5.21 -18.30 7.01
N VAL A 110 5.88 -18.86 6.00
CA VAL A 110 5.65 -18.55 4.59
C VAL A 110 4.97 -19.76 3.94
N TYR A 111 3.90 -19.50 3.22
CA TYR A 111 3.17 -20.49 2.45
C TYR A 111 3.66 -20.47 1.02
N MET A 112 3.99 -21.64 0.50
CA MET A 112 4.66 -21.84 -0.79
C MET A 112 3.97 -22.95 -1.58
N ALA A 113 4.34 -23.08 -2.86
CA ALA A 113 3.84 -24.13 -3.72
C ALA A 113 4.11 -25.51 -3.15
N ALA A 114 3.19 -26.46 -3.38
CA ALA A 114 3.36 -27.86 -2.97
C ALA A 114 4.44 -28.56 -3.82
N GLU A 115 4.60 -28.14 -5.07
CA GLU A 115 5.58 -28.72 -5.97
C GLU A 115 7.01 -28.39 -5.53
N PRO A 116 7.89 -29.40 -5.36
CA PRO A 116 9.23 -29.18 -4.79
C PRO A 116 10.13 -28.25 -5.61
N GLY A 117 10.06 -28.30 -6.94
CA GLY A 117 10.85 -27.45 -7.82
C GLY A 117 10.47 -25.98 -7.68
N GLN A 118 9.18 -25.69 -7.78
CA GLN A 118 8.65 -24.33 -7.63
C GLN A 118 8.90 -23.77 -6.23
N ARG A 119 8.67 -24.58 -5.20
CA ARG A 119 8.95 -24.21 -3.80
C ARG A 119 10.41 -23.81 -3.60
N ARG A 120 11.37 -24.58 -4.18
CA ARG A 120 12.80 -24.26 -4.09
C ARG A 120 13.13 -22.90 -4.71
N CYS A 121 12.52 -22.59 -5.86
CA CYS A 121 12.65 -21.26 -6.48
C CYS A 121 12.08 -20.17 -5.57
N GLN A 122 10.89 -20.38 -5.01
CA GLN A 122 10.26 -19.44 -4.07
C GLN A 122 11.11 -19.22 -2.81
N GLU A 123 11.72 -20.27 -2.26
CA GLU A 123 12.62 -20.17 -1.10
C GLU A 123 13.87 -19.32 -1.41
N LEU A 124 14.46 -19.51 -2.59
CA LEU A 124 15.62 -18.74 -3.03
C LEU A 124 15.28 -17.27 -3.22
N MET A 125 14.22 -16.98 -3.96
CA MET A 125 13.75 -15.61 -4.18
C MET A 125 13.39 -14.92 -2.88
N ARG A 126 12.74 -15.62 -1.94
CA ARG A 126 12.41 -15.06 -0.63
C ARG A 126 13.66 -14.72 0.20
N LYS A 127 14.68 -15.58 0.19
CA LYS A 127 15.96 -15.32 0.87
C LYS A 127 16.68 -14.13 0.27
N GLU A 128 16.70 -14.02 -1.05
CA GLU A 128 17.29 -12.90 -1.75
C GLU A 128 16.58 -11.57 -1.42
N CYS A 129 15.25 -11.55 -1.47
CA CYS A 129 14.46 -10.38 -1.06
C CYS A 129 14.70 -9.99 0.41
N VAL A 130 14.84 -10.97 1.33
CA VAL A 130 15.13 -10.70 2.74
C VAL A 130 16.55 -10.14 2.89
N SER A 131 17.54 -10.73 2.21
CA SER A 131 18.93 -10.25 2.27
C SER A 131 19.07 -8.84 1.70
N ILE A 132 18.40 -8.54 0.59
CA ILE A 132 18.34 -7.18 0.02
C ILE A 132 17.67 -6.22 1.02
N ARG A 133 16.56 -6.63 1.64
CA ARG A 133 15.85 -5.80 2.61
C ARG A 133 16.65 -5.55 3.88
N GLU A 134 17.41 -6.55 4.36
CA GLU A 134 18.32 -6.40 5.49
C GLU A 134 19.52 -5.51 5.13
N GLN A 135 20.06 -5.61 3.93
CA GLN A 135 21.10 -4.72 3.44
C GLN A 135 20.59 -3.27 3.29
N VAL A 136 19.38 -3.07 2.74
CA VAL A 136 18.75 -1.75 2.64
C VAL A 136 18.38 -1.22 4.02
N SER A 137 17.86 -2.06 4.92
CA SER A 137 17.51 -1.69 6.30
C SER A 137 18.76 -1.40 7.14
N GLY A 138 19.85 -2.13 6.93
CA GLY A 138 21.17 -1.81 7.52
C GLY A 138 21.74 -0.51 6.97
N LEU A 139 21.48 -0.17 5.72
CA LEU A 139 21.81 1.13 5.11
C LEU A 139 20.94 2.27 5.68
N GLU A 140 19.69 2.01 6.09
CA GLU A 140 18.84 3.03 6.72
C GLU A 140 19.19 3.31 8.18
N ALA A 141 19.85 2.38 8.88
CA ALA A 141 20.19 2.56 10.30
C ALA A 141 21.50 3.31 10.54
N ASP A 142 22.49 3.22 9.63
CA ASP A 142 23.84 3.81 9.85
C ASP A 142 24.36 4.68 8.70
N LEU A 143 23.72 4.67 7.56
CA LEU A 143 24.17 5.39 6.39
C LEU A 143 22.98 6.05 5.69
N LEU A 144 22.66 7.28 6.07
CA LEU A 144 22.60 8.26 4.98
C LEU A 144 24.05 8.39 4.51
N PRO A 145 24.49 7.75 3.42
CA PRO A 145 25.84 7.96 2.91
C PRO A 145 26.01 9.46 2.81
N ASP A 146 27.18 9.96 3.12
CA ASP A 146 27.47 11.39 2.97
C ASP A 146 27.07 11.88 1.58
N GLU A 147 27.12 11.01 0.58
CA GLU A 147 26.63 11.23 -0.78
C GLU A 147 25.11 11.45 -0.85
N LEU A 148 24.29 10.66 -0.17
CA LEU A 148 22.83 10.85 -0.17
C LEU A 148 22.46 12.10 0.64
N ARG A 149 23.15 12.33 1.75
CA ARG A 149 23.00 13.55 2.55
C ARG A 149 23.37 14.79 1.71
N ALA A 150 24.48 14.74 1.00
CA ALA A 150 24.91 15.79 0.08
C ALA A 150 23.89 15.98 -1.06
N GLY A 151 23.38 14.88 -1.63
CA GLY A 151 22.33 14.90 -2.65
C GLY A 151 21.04 15.56 -2.16
N ILE A 152 20.59 15.24 -0.95
CA ILE A 152 19.41 15.85 -0.31
C ILE A 152 19.64 17.36 -0.10
N ILE A 153 20.78 17.75 0.40
CA ILE A 153 21.13 19.17 0.63
C ILE A 153 21.18 19.92 -0.70
N LEU A 154 21.80 19.34 -1.72
CA LEU A 154 21.85 19.92 -3.05
C LEU A 154 20.44 20.09 -3.64
N PHE A 155 19.64 19.04 -3.64
CA PHE A 155 18.25 19.10 -4.11
C PHE A 155 17.45 20.16 -3.36
N PHE A 156 17.58 20.19 -2.04
CA PHE A 156 16.91 21.16 -1.18
C PHE A 156 17.30 22.60 -1.53
N SER A 157 18.57 22.84 -1.91
CA SER A 157 19.05 24.15 -2.31
C SER A 157 18.41 24.69 -3.59
N LEU A 158 17.96 23.79 -4.48
CA LEU A 158 17.31 24.13 -5.76
C LEU A 158 15.82 24.49 -5.60
N LEU A 159 15.20 24.14 -4.47
CA LEU A 159 13.79 24.39 -4.22
C LEU A 159 13.53 25.85 -3.83
N ASP A 160 12.35 26.36 -4.15
CA ASP A 160 11.87 27.65 -3.64
C ASP A 160 11.52 27.56 -2.13
N GLU A 161 11.33 28.70 -1.47
CA GLU A 161 11.10 28.77 -0.02
C GLU A 161 9.86 27.94 0.43
N LYS A 162 8.80 27.93 -0.38
CA LYS A 162 7.59 27.17 -0.11
C LYS A 162 7.84 25.68 -0.27
N GLN A 163 8.49 25.29 -1.35
CA GLN A 163 8.85 23.90 -1.63
C GLN A 163 9.81 23.36 -0.56
N ARG A 164 10.83 24.14 -0.15
CA ARG A 164 11.74 23.79 0.96
C ARG A 164 11.00 23.47 2.24
N ARG A 165 10.05 24.29 2.60
CA ARG A 165 9.23 24.09 3.81
C ARG A 165 8.36 22.84 3.72
N LEU A 166 7.74 22.61 2.59
CA LEU A 166 6.90 21.41 2.35
C LEU A 166 7.76 20.13 2.32
N TYR A 167 8.90 20.17 1.64
CA TYR A 167 9.83 19.04 1.59
C TYR A 167 10.37 18.68 2.98
N ALA A 168 10.82 19.65 3.75
CA ALA A 168 11.27 19.44 5.12
C ALA A 168 10.17 18.84 6.01
N GLY A 169 8.93 19.32 5.86
CA GLY A 169 7.77 18.76 6.55
C GLY A 169 7.47 17.31 6.17
N LEU A 170 7.63 16.95 4.89
CA LEU A 170 7.46 15.58 4.39
C LEU A 170 8.49 14.63 5.00
N GLU A 171 9.77 15.01 4.96
CA GLU A 171 10.86 14.20 5.50
C GLU A 171 10.74 14.03 7.02
N ALA A 172 10.33 15.09 7.73
CA ALA A 172 10.07 15.02 9.16
C ALA A 172 8.91 14.07 9.51
N ALA A 173 7.87 14.03 8.68
CA ALA A 173 6.76 13.11 8.87
C ALA A 173 7.16 11.64 8.71
N LYS A 174 8.07 11.33 7.79
CA LYS A 174 8.63 9.97 7.61
C LYS A 174 9.39 9.48 8.84
N LEU A 175 10.11 10.37 9.52
CA LEU A 175 10.87 10.04 10.73
C LEU A 175 10.01 9.91 11.99
N GLY A 176 8.77 10.41 11.96
CA GLY A 176 7.85 10.35 13.09
C GLY A 176 8.27 11.22 14.27
N HIS A 177 8.23 10.67 15.49
CA HIS A 177 8.53 11.43 16.71
C HIS A 177 9.96 11.99 16.71
N GLY A 178 10.09 13.30 16.95
CA GLY A 178 11.38 14.01 16.92
C GLY A 178 11.92 14.33 15.51
N GLY A 179 11.19 13.95 14.44
CA GLY A 179 11.57 14.20 13.05
C GLY A 179 11.76 15.68 12.73
N ASP A 180 10.91 16.56 13.27
CA ASP A 180 10.97 17.99 13.02
C ASP A 180 12.35 18.56 13.42
N ARG A 181 12.91 18.15 14.57
CA ARG A 181 14.22 18.60 15.05
C ARG A 181 15.36 18.02 14.23
N LYS A 182 15.32 16.72 13.93
CA LYS A 182 16.37 16.04 13.14
C LYS A 182 16.48 16.63 11.73
N ILE A 183 15.35 16.90 11.08
CA ILE A 183 15.35 17.50 9.74
C ILE A 183 15.72 18.98 9.79
N ALA A 184 15.35 19.71 10.83
CA ALA A 184 15.80 21.09 11.05
C ALA A 184 17.32 21.17 11.14
N ASP A 185 17.94 20.30 11.96
CA ASP A 185 19.40 20.22 12.11
C ASP A 185 20.11 19.81 10.80
N LEU A 186 19.51 18.86 10.04
CA LEU A 186 20.07 18.39 8.76
C LEU A 186 20.06 19.47 7.67
N LEU A 187 18.95 20.22 7.56
CA LEU A 187 18.73 21.17 6.46
C LEU A 187 19.03 22.62 6.86
N GLY A 188 19.51 22.87 8.08
CA GLY A 188 19.79 24.21 8.58
C GLY A 188 18.55 25.09 8.71
N LEU A 189 17.40 24.51 9.09
CA LEU A 189 16.13 25.19 9.25
C LEU A 189 15.77 25.34 10.73
N ASP A 190 14.83 26.24 11.00
CA ASP A 190 14.14 26.27 12.29
C ASP A 190 13.09 25.16 12.39
N SER A 191 13.03 24.47 13.53
CA SER A 191 12.11 23.34 13.77
C SER A 191 10.62 23.73 13.62
N HIS A 192 10.29 25.00 13.93
CA HIS A 192 8.95 25.53 13.73
C HIS A 192 8.59 25.68 12.24
N THR A 193 9.58 26.00 11.40
CA THR A 193 9.41 26.04 9.94
C THR A 193 9.11 24.66 9.39
N VAL A 194 9.81 23.61 9.87
CA VAL A 194 9.59 22.21 9.50
C VAL A 194 8.17 21.76 9.94
N SER A 195 7.81 22.04 11.19
CA SER A 195 6.47 21.73 11.73
C SER A 195 5.36 22.40 10.94
N LYS A 196 5.51 23.69 10.57
CA LYS A 196 4.55 24.38 9.69
C LYS A 196 4.45 23.73 8.30
N GLY A 197 5.57 23.29 7.73
CA GLY A 197 5.59 22.55 6.47
C GLY A 197 4.78 21.25 6.56
N ARG A 198 4.97 20.49 7.63
CA ARG A 198 4.22 19.26 7.91
C ARG A 198 2.73 19.52 8.08
N GLN A 199 2.36 20.54 8.87
CA GLN A 199 0.95 20.93 9.05
C GLN A 199 0.30 21.38 7.74
N ALA A 200 1.01 22.14 6.90
CA ALA A 200 0.48 22.56 5.59
C ALA A 200 0.23 21.39 4.65
N LEU A 201 1.10 20.37 4.64
CA LEU A 201 0.95 19.17 3.81
C LEU A 201 -0.27 18.32 4.22
N PHE A 202 -0.42 18.06 5.51
CA PHE A 202 -1.45 17.14 6.02
C PHE A 202 -2.74 17.86 6.44
N GLY A 203 -2.70 19.19 6.62
CA GLY A 203 -3.88 20.02 6.93
C GLY A 203 -4.67 20.49 5.72
N GLY A 204 -4.28 20.10 4.50
CA GLY A 204 -5.01 20.42 3.26
C GLY A 204 -4.98 21.90 2.84
N SER A 205 -4.18 22.75 3.49
CA SER A 205 -4.12 24.19 3.24
C SER A 205 -2.96 24.62 2.34
N ILE A 206 -2.68 23.83 1.28
CA ILE A 206 -1.63 24.21 0.33
C ILE A 206 -2.23 25.20 -0.66
N ASP A 207 -1.97 26.49 -0.45
CA ASP A 207 -2.26 27.51 -1.44
C ASP A 207 -1.33 27.34 -2.66
N ARG A 208 -1.91 27.08 -3.82
CA ARG A 208 -1.15 26.86 -5.09
C ARG A 208 -0.81 28.17 -5.81
N SER A 209 -1.32 29.31 -5.35
CA SER A 209 -1.31 30.57 -6.09
C SER A 209 -0.10 31.48 -5.88
N GLY A 210 0.96 31.07 -5.16
CA GLY A 210 2.15 31.92 -5.00
C GLY A 210 3.23 31.33 -4.09
N VAL A 211 4.46 31.87 -4.24
CA VAL A 211 5.62 31.45 -3.44
C VAL A 211 5.53 32.01 -2.01
N ARG A 212 4.88 33.14 -1.79
CA ARG A 212 4.72 33.80 -0.48
C ARG A 212 3.26 33.91 -0.08
N ASN A 213 3.00 33.68 1.21
CA ASN A 213 1.64 33.89 1.76
C ASN A 213 1.23 35.36 1.63
N PRO A 214 -0.07 35.65 1.40
CA PRO A 214 -0.60 37.01 1.40
C PRO A 214 -0.26 37.72 2.75
N GLY A 215 0.33 38.92 2.69
CA GLY A 215 0.73 39.69 3.86
C GLY A 215 2.20 39.58 4.31
N GLY A 216 3.02 38.73 3.65
CA GLY A 216 4.45 38.52 3.95
C GLY A 216 5.39 39.64 3.42
N GLY A 217 4.90 40.82 3.15
CA GLY A 217 5.71 41.97 2.67
C GLY A 217 6.02 42.98 3.76
N ARG A 218 7.10 43.76 3.58
CA ARG A 218 7.43 44.88 4.43
C ARG A 218 6.28 45.91 4.35
N LYS A 219 5.65 46.30 5.50
CA LYS A 219 4.60 47.31 5.53
C LYS A 219 5.13 48.57 4.84
N ARG A 220 4.38 49.17 3.92
CA ARG A 220 4.71 50.47 3.33
C ARG A 220 4.69 51.51 4.47
N VAL A 221 5.82 52.19 4.62
CA VAL A 221 5.92 53.35 5.53
C VAL A 221 5.17 54.48 4.85
N GLU A 222 3.98 54.78 5.31
CA GLU A 222 3.27 56.00 4.90
C GLU A 222 4.07 57.17 5.41
N LYS A 223 4.65 57.98 4.53
CA LYS A 223 5.24 59.26 4.87
C LYS A 223 4.09 60.17 5.37
N LYS A 224 3.99 60.42 6.68
CA LYS A 224 3.17 61.50 7.20
C LYS A 224 3.71 62.80 6.60
N ILE A 225 2.99 63.37 5.67
CA ILE A 225 3.20 64.74 5.23
C ILE A 225 2.67 65.63 6.36
N LEU A 226 3.58 66.19 7.14
CA LEU A 226 3.25 67.27 8.06
C LEU A 226 2.91 68.48 7.24
N LYS A 227 1.68 68.97 7.38
CA LYS A 227 1.25 70.30 6.96
C LYS A 227 1.63 71.30 8.02
#